data_70d2be57eaab66ff12662459be83b8be
#
_entry.id   70d2be57eaab66ff12662459be83b8be
#
_cell.length_a   1.000
_cell.length_b   1.000
_cell.length_c   1.000
_cell.angle_alpha   90.00
_cell.angle_beta   90.00
_cell.angle_gamma   90.00
#
_symmetry.space_group_name_H-M   'P 1'
#
loop_
_entity.id
_entity.type
_entity.pdbx_description
1 polymer ?
#
loop_
_entity_poly.entity_id
_entity_poly.type
_entity_poly.pdbx_seq_one_letter_code
_entity_poly.pdbx_strand_id
1 'polypeptide(L)'
;MNRREAVQKITFLLGGTLSAPLMAGIMGEKLNFGPSISITESQEALLAEVADVIIPTTSTPGAKAAGADKFITRVLQDCYAIDEQKKFYAGLDQVDALSKQTYNKGFVSLDQSQKNEIIRKTTVADKPFFLQMKGLTVTGYFTSEIGATQALDYLPIPGRFDGSWQMPKGQKSWAL
;
A
#
# COMPACT_ATOMS: atom_id res chain seq x y z
N MET A 1 29.14 26.47 16.87
CA MET A 1 28.42 26.22 15.58
C MET A 1 27.86 24.81 15.65
N ASN A 2 26.54 24.63 15.63
CA ASN A 2 25.93 23.31 15.63
C ASN A 2 25.82 22.77 14.18
N ARG A 3 25.52 21.47 14.03
CA ARG A 3 25.44 20.83 12.69
C ARG A 3 24.44 21.52 11.76
N ARG A 4 23.35 22.02 12.32
CA ARG A 4 22.28 22.70 11.58
C ARG A 4 22.75 24.02 11.00
N GLU A 5 23.47 24.83 11.79
CA GLU A 5 24.06 26.08 11.35
C GLU A 5 25.15 25.87 10.28
N ALA A 6 25.94 24.79 10.42
CA ALA A 6 26.93 24.43 9.42
C ALA A 6 26.31 24.12 8.07
N VAL A 7 25.24 23.31 8.04
CA VAL A 7 24.53 22.98 6.80
C VAL A 7 23.92 24.22 6.16
N GLN A 8 23.27 25.08 6.93
CA GLN A 8 22.69 26.34 6.41
C GLN A 8 23.76 27.24 5.78
N LYS A 9 24.92 27.39 6.43
CA LYS A 9 26.02 28.22 5.92
C LYS A 9 26.65 27.62 4.65
N ILE A 10 26.81 26.30 4.59
CA ILE A 10 27.32 25.60 3.40
C ILE A 10 26.36 25.78 2.23
N THR A 11 25.06 25.66 2.45
CA THR A 11 24.04 25.86 1.42
C THR A 11 24.08 27.27 0.85
N PHE A 12 24.25 28.29 1.71
CA PHE A 12 24.40 29.68 1.29
C PHE A 12 25.68 29.91 0.46
N LEU A 13 26.79 29.33 0.90
CA LEU A 13 28.10 29.48 0.25
C LEU A 13 28.19 28.82 -1.12
N LEU A 14 27.52 27.68 -1.32
CA LEU A 14 27.55 26.92 -2.58
C LEU A 14 26.54 27.45 -3.60
N GLY A 15 25.70 28.46 -3.27
CA GLY A 15 24.70 29.02 -4.17
C GLY A 15 23.71 27.98 -4.72
N GLY A 16 23.67 26.80 -4.10
CA GLY A 16 22.83 25.68 -4.53
C GLY A 16 21.39 25.86 -4.10
N THR A 17 20.49 25.85 -5.06
CA THR A 17 19.05 25.71 -4.79
C THR A 17 18.77 24.27 -4.37
N LEU A 18 18.81 23.98 -3.07
CA LEU A 18 18.30 22.71 -2.58
C LEU A 18 16.78 22.67 -2.80
N SER A 19 16.27 21.57 -3.31
CA SER A 19 14.82 21.40 -3.47
C SER A 19 14.12 21.46 -2.10
N ALA A 20 12.91 22.00 -2.06
CA ALA A 20 12.14 22.10 -0.82
C ALA A 20 12.01 20.76 -0.07
N PRO A 21 11.80 19.61 -0.74
CA PRO A 21 11.80 18.30 -0.10
C PRO A 21 13.12 17.93 0.59
N LEU A 22 14.25 18.23 -0.03
CA LEU A 22 15.57 17.96 0.54
C LEU A 22 15.84 18.84 1.77
N MET A 23 15.43 20.10 1.71
CA MET A 23 15.56 21.02 2.85
C MET A 23 14.68 20.58 4.02
N ALA A 24 13.43 20.17 3.78
CA ALA A 24 12.54 19.65 4.81
C ALA A 24 13.13 18.39 5.48
N GLY A 25 13.70 17.46 4.71
CA GLY A 25 14.37 16.28 5.23
C GLY A 25 15.57 16.61 6.11
N ILE A 26 16.42 17.58 5.72
CA ILE A 26 17.60 18.04 6.50
C ILE A 26 17.17 18.76 7.78
N MET A 27 16.09 19.53 7.74
CA MET A 27 15.54 20.24 8.89
C MET A 27 14.75 19.35 9.85
N GLY A 28 14.47 18.11 9.45
CA GLY A 28 13.64 17.19 10.22
C GLY A 28 12.16 17.60 10.22
N GLU A 29 11.77 18.44 9.28
CA GLU A 29 10.37 18.81 9.08
C GLU A 29 9.64 17.70 8.31
N LYS A 30 8.47 17.36 8.78
CA LYS A 30 7.58 16.46 8.02
C LYS A 30 7.14 17.17 6.75
N LEU A 31 7.40 16.56 5.60
CA LEU A 31 6.83 17.03 4.35
C LEU A 31 5.30 16.96 4.44
N ASN A 32 4.67 18.11 4.37
CA ASN A 32 3.21 18.19 4.38
C ASN A 32 2.75 18.19 2.91
N PHE A 33 2.34 17.04 2.40
CA PHE A 33 1.90 16.87 1.00
C PHE A 33 0.50 17.45 0.73
N GLY A 34 0.01 18.27 1.63
CA GLY A 34 -1.29 18.91 1.53
C GLY A 34 -2.36 18.24 2.39
N PRO A 35 -3.61 18.66 2.28
CA PRO A 35 -4.69 18.08 3.06
C PRO A 35 -4.90 16.62 2.71
N SER A 36 -4.90 15.76 3.71
CA SER A 36 -5.23 14.34 3.58
C SER A 36 -6.59 14.06 4.21
N ILE A 37 -7.29 13.06 3.69
CA ILE A 37 -8.52 12.59 4.29
C ILE A 37 -8.15 11.68 5.45
N SER A 38 -8.67 11.96 6.64
CA SER A 38 -8.63 11.00 7.74
C SER A 38 -9.68 9.92 7.50
N ILE A 39 -9.25 8.68 7.50
CA ILE A 39 -10.13 7.53 7.41
C ILE A 39 -10.71 7.19 8.79
N THR A 40 -11.89 6.61 8.80
CA THR A 40 -12.53 6.11 10.02
C THR A 40 -12.00 4.73 10.38
N GLU A 41 -12.05 4.35 11.64
CA GLU A 41 -11.68 3.01 12.10
C GLU A 41 -12.46 1.90 11.37
N SER A 42 -13.73 2.16 11.04
CA SER A 42 -14.54 1.23 10.25
C SER A 42 -14.05 1.07 8.82
N GLN A 43 -13.56 2.13 8.19
CA GLN A 43 -12.95 2.07 6.86
C GLN A 43 -11.58 1.39 6.88
N GLU A 44 -10.79 1.57 7.94
CA GLU A 44 -9.53 0.83 8.12
C GLU A 44 -9.78 -0.68 8.23
N ALA A 45 -10.74 -1.07 9.07
CA ALA A 45 -11.12 -2.48 9.21
C ALA A 45 -11.64 -3.06 7.88
N LEU A 46 -12.46 -2.31 7.15
CA LEU A 46 -12.98 -2.72 5.85
C LEU A 46 -11.85 -2.87 4.82
N LEU A 47 -10.91 -1.92 4.77
CA LEU A 47 -9.76 -1.95 3.88
C LEU A 47 -8.88 -3.17 4.13
N ALA A 48 -8.61 -3.48 5.41
CA ALA A 48 -7.84 -4.66 5.80
C ALA A 48 -8.51 -5.96 5.35
N GLU A 49 -9.84 -6.08 5.51
CA GLU A 49 -10.60 -7.26 5.08
C GLU A 49 -10.65 -7.40 3.55
N VAL A 50 -10.81 -6.30 2.82
CA VAL A 50 -10.76 -6.33 1.34
C VAL A 50 -9.37 -6.74 0.85
N ALA A 51 -8.31 -6.22 1.46
CA ALA A 51 -6.94 -6.61 1.15
C ALA A 51 -6.70 -8.11 1.41
N ASP A 52 -7.24 -8.64 2.51
CA ASP A 52 -7.12 -10.07 2.86
C ASP A 52 -7.89 -10.99 1.91
N VAL A 53 -8.98 -10.52 1.30
CA VAL A 53 -9.67 -11.27 0.22
C VAL A 53 -8.83 -11.32 -1.05
N ILE A 54 -8.06 -10.26 -1.35
CA ILE A 54 -7.21 -10.19 -2.55
C ILE A 54 -5.97 -11.09 -2.41
N ILE A 55 -5.31 -11.07 -1.26
CA ILE A 55 -4.18 -11.96 -0.93
C ILE A 55 -4.47 -12.59 0.44
N PRO A 56 -5.16 -13.75 0.46
CA PRO A 56 -5.53 -14.41 1.70
C PRO A 56 -4.34 -15.14 2.34
N THR A 57 -4.44 -15.38 3.62
CA THR A 57 -3.52 -16.27 4.34
C THR A 57 -3.69 -17.71 3.82
N THR A 58 -2.58 -18.30 3.38
CA THR A 58 -2.50 -19.67 2.89
C THR A 58 -1.30 -20.37 3.55
N SER A 59 -0.32 -20.80 2.75
CA SER A 59 1.01 -21.26 3.23
C SER A 59 1.88 -20.09 3.71
N THR A 60 1.54 -18.87 3.31
CA THR A 60 2.16 -17.61 3.75
C THR A 60 1.10 -16.71 4.38
N PRO A 61 1.47 -15.79 5.28
CA PRO A 61 0.54 -14.81 5.82
C PRO A 61 -0.07 -13.94 4.73
N GLY A 62 -1.35 -13.55 4.88
CA GLY A 62 -2.07 -12.73 3.92
C GLY A 62 -1.75 -11.23 4.00
N ALA A 63 -2.41 -10.44 3.14
CA ALA A 63 -2.19 -8.99 3.03
C ALA A 63 -2.52 -8.24 4.32
N LYS A 64 -3.53 -8.66 5.06
CA LYS A 64 -3.87 -8.08 6.35
C LYS A 64 -2.75 -8.26 7.37
N ALA A 65 -2.19 -9.47 7.48
CA ALA A 65 -1.07 -9.74 8.37
C ALA A 65 0.21 -8.99 7.96
N ALA A 66 0.38 -8.73 6.67
CA ALA A 66 1.49 -7.96 6.11
C ALA A 66 1.33 -6.44 6.30
N GLY A 67 0.19 -5.95 6.81
CA GLY A 67 -0.07 -4.52 7.00
C GLY A 67 -0.29 -3.76 5.69
N ALA A 68 -0.79 -4.43 4.66
CA ALA A 68 -1.06 -3.80 3.36
C ALA A 68 -2.09 -2.66 3.44
N ASP A 69 -3.05 -2.74 4.37
CA ASP A 69 -4.00 -1.69 4.69
C ASP A 69 -3.32 -0.38 5.12
N LYS A 70 -2.33 -0.47 6.00
CA LYS A 70 -1.55 0.69 6.47
C LYS A 70 -0.71 1.29 5.35
N PHE A 71 -0.11 0.43 4.50
CA PHE A 71 0.60 0.88 3.31
C PHE A 71 -0.32 1.63 2.36
N ILE A 72 -1.50 1.07 2.05
CA ILE A 72 -2.49 1.70 1.15
C ILE A 72 -2.91 3.07 1.69
N THR A 73 -3.26 3.14 2.97
CA THR A 73 -3.63 4.40 3.63
C THR A 73 -2.53 5.44 3.49
N ARG A 74 -1.28 5.06 3.76
CA ARG A 74 -0.14 5.95 3.66
C ARG A 74 0.11 6.44 2.24
N VAL A 75 0.08 5.53 1.26
CA VAL A 75 0.28 5.88 -0.15
C VAL A 75 -0.84 6.81 -0.67
N LEU A 76 -2.09 6.56 -0.28
CA LEU A 76 -3.19 7.44 -0.66
C LEU A 76 -2.99 8.85 -0.07
N GLN A 77 -2.59 8.95 1.19
CA GLN A 77 -2.35 10.24 1.84
C GLN A 77 -1.17 11.01 1.25
N ASP A 78 -0.07 10.31 0.95
CA ASP A 78 1.19 10.95 0.57
C ASP A 78 1.32 11.16 -0.96
N CYS A 79 0.65 10.34 -1.78
CA CYS A 79 0.89 10.30 -3.23
C CYS A 79 -0.32 10.61 -4.11
N TYR A 80 -1.53 10.64 -3.56
CA TYR A 80 -2.75 10.83 -4.36
C TYR A 80 -3.40 12.19 -4.08
N ALA A 81 -3.93 12.82 -5.13
CA ALA A 81 -4.73 14.03 -4.99
C ALA A 81 -5.99 13.77 -4.14
N ILE A 82 -6.47 14.79 -3.43
CA ILE A 82 -7.57 14.64 -2.48
C ILE A 82 -8.87 14.11 -3.14
N ASP A 83 -9.11 14.45 -4.39
CA ASP A 83 -10.29 13.97 -5.12
C ASP A 83 -10.16 12.49 -5.52
N GLU A 84 -8.94 12.00 -5.74
CA GLU A 84 -8.65 10.59 -5.97
C GLU A 84 -8.79 9.78 -4.68
N GLN A 85 -8.32 10.32 -3.56
CA GLN A 85 -8.56 9.74 -2.23
C GLN A 85 -10.05 9.59 -1.95
N LYS A 86 -10.86 10.64 -2.21
CA LYS A 86 -12.33 10.59 -2.04
C LYS A 86 -12.95 9.50 -2.90
N LYS A 87 -12.56 9.40 -4.18
CA LYS A 87 -13.07 8.36 -5.09
C LYS A 87 -12.72 6.96 -4.59
N PHE A 88 -11.50 6.77 -4.11
CA PHE A 88 -11.08 5.48 -3.57
C PHE A 88 -11.91 5.07 -2.34
N TYR A 89 -12.07 5.97 -1.36
CA TYR A 89 -12.85 5.68 -0.17
C TYR A 89 -14.35 5.54 -0.47
N ALA A 90 -14.88 6.28 -1.42
CA ALA A 90 -16.25 6.07 -1.89
C ALA A 90 -16.44 4.68 -2.54
N GLY A 91 -15.46 4.20 -3.32
CA GLY A 91 -15.46 2.84 -3.85
C GLY A 91 -15.38 1.78 -2.74
N LEU A 92 -14.58 2.03 -1.70
CA LEU A 92 -14.52 1.16 -0.52
C LEU A 92 -15.87 1.10 0.21
N ASP A 93 -16.52 2.24 0.44
CA ASP A 93 -17.83 2.32 1.08
C ASP A 93 -18.92 1.61 0.25
N GLN A 94 -18.81 1.62 -1.10
CA GLN A 94 -19.71 0.87 -1.98
C GLN A 94 -19.60 -0.65 -1.80
N VAL A 95 -18.41 -1.17 -1.46
CA VAL A 95 -18.23 -2.61 -1.14
C VAL A 95 -19.08 -2.98 0.07
N ASP A 96 -19.06 -2.16 1.12
CA ASP A 96 -19.85 -2.40 2.32
C ASP A 96 -21.36 -2.22 2.07
N ALA A 97 -21.74 -1.22 1.28
CA ALA A 97 -23.13 -1.00 0.86
C ALA A 97 -23.68 -2.21 0.06
N LEU A 98 -22.89 -2.73 -0.89
CA LEU A 98 -23.24 -3.92 -1.66
C LEU A 98 -23.39 -5.17 -0.76
N SER A 99 -22.55 -5.28 0.25
CA SER A 99 -22.63 -6.37 1.24
C SER A 99 -23.92 -6.30 2.05
N LYS A 100 -24.26 -5.10 2.53
CA LYS A 100 -25.53 -4.86 3.25
C LYS A 100 -26.75 -5.12 2.38
N GLN A 101 -26.71 -4.74 1.10
CA GLN A 101 -27.77 -4.98 0.15
C GLN A 101 -27.97 -6.48 -0.15
N THR A 102 -26.86 -7.24 -0.26
CA THR A 102 -26.92 -8.66 -0.66
C THR A 102 -27.21 -9.59 0.52
N TYR A 103 -26.58 -9.33 1.66
CA TYR A 103 -26.60 -10.24 2.83
C TYR A 103 -27.15 -9.62 4.09
N ASN A 104 -27.59 -8.38 4.05
CA ASN A 104 -28.09 -7.60 5.21
C ASN A 104 -27.04 -7.52 6.35
N LYS A 105 -25.76 -7.61 6.00
CA LYS A 105 -24.60 -7.54 6.92
C LYS A 105 -23.49 -6.71 6.30
N GLY A 106 -22.70 -6.01 7.14
CA GLY A 106 -21.49 -5.33 6.69
C GLY A 106 -20.41 -6.32 6.22
N PHE A 107 -19.57 -5.89 5.28
CA PHE A 107 -18.54 -6.73 4.65
C PHE A 107 -17.64 -7.45 5.65
N VAL A 108 -17.21 -6.76 6.71
CA VAL A 108 -16.32 -7.30 7.75
C VAL A 108 -16.93 -8.52 8.45
N SER A 109 -18.27 -8.57 8.58
CA SER A 109 -19.02 -9.62 9.27
C SER A 109 -19.42 -10.79 8.35
N LEU A 110 -19.05 -10.77 7.08
CA LEU A 110 -19.33 -11.84 6.12
C LEU A 110 -18.33 -13.00 6.27
N ASP A 111 -18.76 -14.19 5.90
CA ASP A 111 -17.84 -15.32 5.73
C ASP A 111 -16.97 -15.17 4.44
N GLN A 112 -15.92 -15.97 4.32
CA GLN A 112 -14.96 -15.88 3.22
C GLN A 112 -15.60 -16.10 1.85
N SER A 113 -16.60 -16.97 1.73
CA SER A 113 -17.29 -17.25 0.47
C SER A 113 -18.13 -16.03 0.04
N GLN A 114 -18.85 -15.44 0.99
CA GLN A 114 -19.65 -14.24 0.77
C GLN A 114 -18.76 -13.03 0.41
N LYS A 115 -17.63 -12.84 1.11
CA LYS A 115 -16.63 -11.80 0.78
C LYS A 115 -16.13 -11.95 -0.65
N ASN A 116 -15.76 -13.15 -1.06
CA ASN A 116 -15.32 -13.44 -2.43
C ASN A 116 -16.40 -13.10 -3.47
N GLU A 117 -17.67 -13.40 -3.19
CA GLU A 117 -18.77 -13.06 -4.07
C GLU A 117 -18.95 -11.56 -4.21
N ILE A 118 -18.92 -10.80 -3.10
CA ILE A 118 -19.01 -9.34 -3.12
C ILE A 118 -17.86 -8.73 -3.93
N ILE A 119 -16.61 -9.18 -3.73
CA ILE A 119 -15.47 -8.68 -4.50
C ILE A 119 -15.61 -9.00 -6.00
N ARG A 120 -16.13 -10.16 -6.37
CA ARG A 120 -16.45 -10.47 -7.78
C ARG A 120 -17.49 -9.51 -8.35
N LYS A 121 -18.57 -9.22 -7.62
CA LYS A 121 -19.58 -8.23 -8.03
C LYS A 121 -18.97 -6.85 -8.18
N THR A 122 -18.13 -6.43 -7.26
CA THR A 122 -17.40 -5.15 -7.32
C THR A 122 -16.49 -5.07 -8.55
N THR A 123 -15.82 -6.17 -8.93
CA THR A 123 -14.98 -6.22 -10.14
C THR A 123 -15.75 -5.87 -11.42
N VAL A 124 -17.04 -6.20 -11.47
CA VAL A 124 -17.92 -5.90 -12.61
C VAL A 124 -18.52 -4.51 -12.48
N ALA A 125 -18.95 -4.13 -11.28
CA ALA A 125 -19.65 -2.86 -11.02
C ALA A 125 -18.71 -1.64 -11.06
N ASP A 126 -17.52 -1.76 -10.45
CA ASP A 126 -16.50 -0.70 -10.41
C ASP A 126 -15.09 -1.29 -10.65
N LYS A 127 -14.83 -1.63 -11.90
CA LYS A 127 -13.54 -2.16 -12.34
C LYS A 127 -12.37 -1.22 -12.05
N PRO A 128 -12.45 0.12 -12.26
CA PRO A 128 -11.35 1.04 -11.94
C PRO A 128 -10.96 0.99 -10.45
N PHE A 129 -11.91 1.07 -9.54
CA PHE A 129 -11.65 0.94 -8.10
C PHE A 129 -11.01 -0.41 -7.76
N PHE A 130 -11.57 -1.51 -8.28
CA PHE A 130 -11.01 -2.84 -8.00
C PHE A 130 -9.57 -2.98 -8.48
N LEU A 131 -9.23 -2.49 -9.68
CA LEU A 131 -7.87 -2.55 -10.20
C LEU A 131 -6.89 -1.70 -9.37
N GLN A 132 -7.31 -0.52 -8.93
CA GLN A 132 -6.52 0.33 -8.05
C GLN A 132 -6.29 -0.35 -6.69
N MET A 133 -7.35 -0.84 -6.06
CA MET A 133 -7.30 -1.56 -4.80
C MET A 133 -6.38 -2.79 -4.88
N LYS A 134 -6.54 -3.60 -5.94
CA LYS A 134 -5.69 -4.76 -6.19
C LYS A 134 -4.22 -4.36 -6.38
N GLY A 135 -3.95 -3.34 -7.19
CA GLY A 135 -2.59 -2.86 -7.44
C GLY A 135 -1.90 -2.42 -6.15
N LEU A 136 -2.57 -1.60 -5.36
CA LEU A 136 -2.05 -1.13 -4.07
C LEU A 136 -1.85 -2.28 -3.07
N THR A 137 -2.77 -3.25 -3.01
CA THR A 137 -2.63 -4.43 -2.14
C THR A 137 -1.43 -5.28 -2.54
N VAL A 138 -1.27 -5.56 -3.83
CA VAL A 138 -0.14 -6.35 -4.35
C VAL A 138 1.18 -5.63 -4.07
N THR A 139 1.25 -4.33 -4.33
CA THR A 139 2.46 -3.54 -4.04
C THR A 139 2.76 -3.56 -2.55
N GLY A 140 1.78 -3.24 -1.68
CA GLY A 140 1.97 -3.22 -0.23
C GLY A 140 2.36 -4.58 0.34
N TYR A 141 1.81 -5.66 -0.20
CA TYR A 141 2.15 -7.00 0.23
C TYR A 141 3.59 -7.38 -0.13
N PHE A 142 3.99 -7.28 -1.39
CA PHE A 142 5.30 -7.75 -1.84
C PHE A 142 6.46 -6.83 -1.45
N THR A 143 6.18 -5.57 -1.07
CA THR A 143 7.18 -4.66 -0.50
C THR A 143 7.22 -4.70 1.03
N SER A 144 6.32 -5.45 1.68
CA SER A 144 6.37 -5.70 3.12
C SER A 144 7.45 -6.71 3.48
N GLU A 145 7.91 -6.70 4.73
CA GLU A 145 8.84 -7.71 5.25
C GLU A 145 8.30 -9.14 5.06
N ILE A 146 7.02 -9.36 5.36
CA ILE A 146 6.36 -10.67 5.19
C ILE A 146 6.37 -11.10 3.72
N GLY A 147 5.97 -10.22 2.82
CA GLY A 147 5.93 -10.53 1.39
C GLY A 147 7.32 -10.79 0.82
N ALA A 148 8.29 -9.94 1.15
CA ALA A 148 9.65 -10.06 0.66
C ALA A 148 10.37 -11.32 1.18
N THR A 149 10.16 -11.69 2.47
CA THR A 149 10.94 -12.78 3.10
C THR A 149 10.22 -14.13 3.10
N GLN A 150 8.87 -14.15 3.06
CA GLN A 150 8.10 -15.39 3.14
C GLN A 150 7.45 -15.79 1.82
N ALA A 151 6.90 -14.82 1.07
CA ALA A 151 6.30 -15.10 -0.23
C ALA A 151 7.33 -15.10 -1.36
N LEU A 152 8.35 -14.26 -1.27
CA LEU A 152 9.49 -14.19 -2.18
C LEU A 152 10.76 -14.68 -1.50
N ASP A 153 11.85 -14.78 -2.25
CA ASP A 153 13.21 -14.99 -1.74
C ASP A 153 13.90 -13.63 -1.67
N TYR A 154 14.08 -13.10 -0.46
CA TYR A 154 14.75 -11.81 -0.26
C TYR A 154 16.24 -11.93 -0.53
N LEU A 155 16.73 -11.19 -1.52
CA LEU A 155 18.13 -11.16 -1.93
C LEU A 155 18.65 -9.70 -1.94
N PRO A 156 19.11 -9.16 -0.80
CA PRO A 156 19.49 -7.74 -0.69
C PRO A 156 20.71 -7.37 -1.55
N ILE A 157 21.56 -8.34 -1.85
CA ILE A 157 22.73 -8.16 -2.72
C ILE A 157 22.69 -9.25 -3.79
N PRO A 158 22.19 -8.94 -5.00
CA PRO A 158 21.94 -9.95 -6.03
C PRO A 158 23.21 -10.58 -6.64
N GLY A 159 24.40 -10.08 -6.34
CA GLY A 159 25.65 -10.64 -6.84
C GLY A 159 25.83 -10.42 -8.35
N ARG A 160 26.18 -11.50 -9.09
CA ARG A 160 26.40 -11.41 -10.53
C ARG A 160 25.08 -11.53 -11.30
N PHE A 161 24.86 -10.63 -12.27
CA PHE A 161 23.78 -10.79 -13.23
C PHE A 161 24.10 -11.94 -14.21
N ASP A 162 23.16 -12.85 -14.37
CA ASP A 162 23.21 -13.92 -15.36
C ASP A 162 21.85 -14.02 -16.06
N GLY A 163 21.75 -13.47 -17.28
CA GLY A 163 20.51 -13.43 -18.05
C GLY A 163 20.05 -14.81 -18.57
N SER A 164 20.91 -15.83 -18.47
CA SER A 164 20.60 -17.22 -18.86
C SER A 164 20.40 -18.17 -17.66
N TRP A 165 20.25 -17.60 -16.45
CA TRP A 165 20.05 -18.39 -15.25
C TRP A 165 18.82 -19.31 -15.38
N GLN A 166 19.07 -20.60 -15.20
CA GLN A 166 17.99 -21.60 -15.15
C GLN A 166 17.39 -21.62 -13.75
N MET A 167 16.15 -21.13 -13.62
CA MET A 167 15.47 -21.11 -12.32
C MET A 167 15.25 -22.54 -11.82
N PRO A 168 15.82 -22.94 -10.67
CA PRO A 168 15.60 -24.26 -10.09
C PRO A 168 14.12 -24.50 -9.80
N LYS A 169 13.71 -25.78 -9.89
CA LYS A 169 12.32 -26.16 -9.59
C LYS A 169 11.98 -25.82 -8.14
N GLY A 170 10.94 -25.04 -7.95
CA GLY A 170 10.47 -24.60 -6.63
C GLY A 170 11.14 -23.34 -6.07
N GLN A 171 12.07 -22.73 -6.80
CA GLN A 171 12.63 -21.44 -6.42
C GLN A 171 11.53 -20.37 -6.50
N LYS A 172 11.44 -19.52 -5.47
CA LYS A 172 10.59 -18.33 -5.48
C LYS A 172 11.25 -17.21 -6.29
N SER A 173 10.44 -16.24 -6.72
CA SER A 173 10.97 -15.01 -7.31
C SER A 173 11.76 -14.22 -6.26
N TRP A 174 12.84 -13.58 -6.71
CA TRP A 174 13.65 -12.74 -5.82
C TRP A 174 12.95 -11.42 -5.50
N ALA A 175 13.05 -11.00 -4.24
CA ALA A 175 12.82 -9.63 -3.80
C ALA A 175 14.19 -8.94 -3.63
N LEU A 176 14.36 -7.76 -4.20
CA LEU A 176 15.56 -6.92 -4.13
C LEU A 176 15.40 -5.83 -3.08
#